data_ea082e6b7cc64c801d0e0df7372009c2
#
_entry.id   ea082e6b7cc64c801d0e0df7372009c2
#
_cell.length_a   1.000
_cell.length_b   1.000
_cell.length_c   1.000
_cell.angle_alpha   90.00
_cell.angle_beta   90.00
_cell.angle_gamma   90.00
#
_symmetry.space_group_name_H-M   'P 1'
#
loop_
_entity.id
_entity.type
_entity.pdbx_description
1 polymer ?
#
loop_
_entity_poly.entity_id
_entity_poly.type
_entity_poly.pdbx_seq_one_letter_code
_entity_poly.pdbx_strand_id
1 'polypeptide(L)'
;MKNILKSIGKAACYVLLFVLSQFAVSIVVSISAVLSNADSMLADPNGFAEEVYNSVMGNATVIALAANVLTLVVLIVFFAVRKKDMLTEISAKPLPAMAYMPLSICGMCLAVIVTIVLSLLPIPESVWQEYAESSSLLEATGALAILSTVVIAPIVEEAVFRGLVYTRLKRAMPKWIAMVLQAAVFGLLHGQKLWAAYAFVIGMLLCIVFESTGSIFANMVMHISFNLMGGYILGMLNDEAAMYVFVAAILLLIPCWRYSLRIIKGDKAK
;
A
#
# COMPACT_ATOMS: atom_id res chain seq x y z
N MET A 1 11.39 -30.33 3.35
CA MET A 1 11.60 -29.70 2.04
C MET A 1 10.30 -29.46 1.25
N LYS A 2 9.47 -30.46 0.94
CA LYS A 2 8.20 -30.27 0.15
C LYS A 2 7.27 -29.19 0.71
N ASN A 3 7.08 -29.10 2.02
CA ASN A 3 6.19 -28.08 2.65
C ASN A 3 6.74 -26.65 2.57
N ILE A 4 8.07 -26.49 2.62
CA ILE A 4 8.74 -25.20 2.47
C ILE A 4 8.55 -24.67 1.05
N LEU A 5 8.91 -25.47 0.04
CA LEU A 5 8.73 -25.13 -1.36
C LEU A 5 7.26 -24.80 -1.71
N LYS A 6 6.32 -25.59 -1.15
CA LYS A 6 4.88 -25.34 -1.33
C LYS A 6 4.44 -23.99 -0.73
N SER A 7 4.99 -23.59 0.41
CA SER A 7 4.67 -22.31 1.05
C SER A 7 5.25 -21.12 0.28
N ILE A 8 6.51 -21.22 -0.17
CA ILE A 8 7.15 -20.22 -1.02
C ILE A 8 6.40 -20.10 -2.36
N GLY A 9 6.10 -21.22 -3.02
CA GLY A 9 5.33 -21.22 -4.26
C GLY A 9 3.97 -20.56 -4.14
N LYS A 10 3.26 -20.78 -3.00
CA LYS A 10 1.99 -20.07 -2.74
C LYS A 10 2.19 -18.57 -2.57
N ALA A 11 3.21 -18.14 -1.83
CA ALA A 11 3.51 -16.72 -1.67
C ALA A 11 3.80 -16.07 -3.04
N ALA A 12 4.63 -16.71 -3.86
CA ALA A 12 4.93 -16.26 -5.22
C ALA A 12 3.67 -16.18 -6.11
N CYS A 13 2.78 -17.17 -6.02
CA CYS A 13 1.51 -17.14 -6.75
C CYS A 13 0.63 -15.93 -6.38
N TYR A 14 0.58 -15.53 -5.10
CA TYR A 14 -0.20 -14.37 -4.69
C TYR A 14 0.42 -13.06 -5.18
N VAL A 15 1.75 -12.94 -5.13
CA VAL A 15 2.45 -11.79 -5.74
C VAL A 15 2.19 -11.74 -7.23
N LEU A 16 2.33 -12.87 -7.93
CA LEU A 16 2.09 -12.94 -9.38
C LEU A 16 0.64 -12.58 -9.73
N LEU A 17 -0.34 -13.05 -8.96
CA LEU A 17 -1.75 -12.71 -9.15
C LEU A 17 -1.96 -11.18 -9.02
N PHE A 18 -1.39 -10.56 -8.00
CA PHE A 18 -1.44 -9.10 -7.82
C PHE A 18 -0.83 -8.39 -9.02
N VAL A 19 0.39 -8.75 -9.41
CA VAL A 19 1.11 -8.14 -10.54
C VAL A 19 0.36 -8.32 -11.86
N LEU A 20 -0.14 -9.52 -12.14
CA LEU A 20 -0.91 -9.80 -13.37
C LEU A 20 -2.21 -8.99 -13.43
N SER A 21 -2.87 -8.75 -12.30
CA SER A 21 -4.05 -7.89 -12.26
C SER A 21 -3.72 -6.44 -12.63
N GLN A 22 -2.57 -5.91 -12.13
CA GLN A 22 -2.09 -4.58 -12.49
C GLN A 22 -1.80 -4.48 -14.00
N PHE A 23 -1.06 -5.44 -14.54
CA PHE A 23 -0.73 -5.47 -15.97
C PHE A 23 -1.97 -5.65 -16.86
N ALA A 24 -2.92 -6.50 -16.48
CA ALA A 24 -4.12 -6.74 -17.28
C ALA A 24 -4.92 -5.46 -17.50
N VAL A 25 -5.14 -4.68 -16.43
CA VAL A 25 -5.86 -3.41 -16.54
C VAL A 25 -5.05 -2.38 -17.33
N SER A 26 -3.74 -2.27 -17.08
CA SER A 26 -2.87 -1.35 -17.81
C SER A 26 -2.86 -1.65 -19.31
N ILE A 27 -2.81 -2.92 -19.71
CA ILE A 27 -2.87 -3.35 -21.11
C ILE A 27 -4.21 -2.95 -21.73
N VAL A 28 -5.33 -3.20 -21.07
CA VAL A 28 -6.66 -2.85 -21.59
C VAL A 28 -6.78 -1.35 -21.82
N VAL A 29 -6.33 -0.53 -20.85
CA VAL A 29 -6.38 0.93 -20.98
C VAL A 29 -5.41 1.41 -22.07
N SER A 30 -4.22 0.83 -22.18
CA SER A 30 -3.26 1.17 -23.25
C SER A 30 -3.81 0.83 -24.64
N ILE A 31 -4.44 -0.33 -24.80
CA ILE A 31 -5.10 -0.69 -26.08
C ILE A 31 -6.24 0.29 -26.38
N SER A 32 -7.05 0.65 -25.39
CA SER A 32 -8.13 1.63 -25.56
C SER A 32 -7.57 2.99 -25.97
N ALA A 33 -6.49 3.47 -25.36
CA ALA A 33 -5.84 4.72 -25.72
C ALA A 33 -5.29 4.71 -27.15
N VAL A 34 -4.66 3.61 -27.58
CA VAL A 34 -4.19 3.42 -28.96
C VAL A 34 -5.35 3.48 -29.96
N LEU A 35 -6.44 2.76 -29.67
CA LEU A 35 -7.61 2.74 -30.56
C LEU A 35 -8.33 4.09 -30.63
N SER A 36 -8.40 4.81 -29.52
CA SER A 36 -9.05 6.13 -29.46
C SER A 36 -8.28 7.23 -30.20
N ASN A 37 -6.95 7.07 -30.36
CA ASN A 37 -6.08 8.03 -31.06
C ASN A 37 -5.59 7.49 -32.42
N ALA A 38 -6.21 6.43 -32.98
CA ALA A 38 -5.74 5.77 -34.19
C ALA A 38 -5.70 6.69 -35.42
N ASP A 39 -6.59 7.66 -35.50
CA ASP A 39 -6.65 8.62 -36.64
C ASP A 39 -5.41 9.55 -36.70
N SER A 40 -4.80 9.87 -35.55
CA SER A 40 -3.59 10.68 -35.47
C SER A 40 -2.32 9.90 -35.84
N MET A 41 -2.34 8.58 -35.77
CA MET A 41 -1.19 7.72 -36.05
C MET A 41 -0.62 7.92 -37.47
N LEU A 42 -1.48 8.12 -38.47
CA LEU A 42 -1.05 8.32 -39.87
C LEU A 42 -0.70 9.79 -40.17
N ALA A 43 -1.31 10.72 -39.44
CA ALA A 43 -1.11 12.17 -39.66
C ALA A 43 0.16 12.68 -38.96
N ASP A 44 0.42 12.26 -37.73
CA ASP A 44 1.58 12.65 -36.92
C ASP A 44 2.00 11.49 -35.98
N PRO A 45 2.91 10.58 -36.41
CA PRO A 45 3.33 9.47 -35.62
C PRO A 45 4.02 9.85 -34.29
N ASN A 46 4.69 10.99 -34.20
CA ASN A 46 5.34 11.46 -32.98
C ASN A 46 4.29 12.02 -32.00
N GLY A 47 3.38 12.85 -32.46
CA GLY A 47 2.24 13.34 -31.66
C GLY A 47 1.34 12.21 -31.20
N PHE A 48 1.11 11.19 -32.01
CA PHE A 48 0.35 10.00 -31.62
C PHE A 48 0.94 9.30 -30.38
N ALA A 49 2.25 9.10 -30.32
CA ALA A 49 2.90 8.46 -29.18
C ALA A 49 2.70 9.27 -27.89
N GLU A 50 2.78 10.60 -27.98
CA GLU A 50 2.55 11.52 -26.87
C GLU A 50 1.08 11.52 -26.43
N GLU A 51 0.13 11.55 -27.38
CA GLU A 51 -1.30 11.47 -27.09
C GLU A 51 -1.67 10.17 -26.35
N VAL A 52 -1.16 9.03 -26.81
CA VAL A 52 -1.37 7.74 -26.16
C VAL A 52 -0.78 7.74 -24.74
N TYR A 53 0.46 8.23 -24.59
CA TYR A 53 1.10 8.36 -23.28
C TYR A 53 0.27 9.22 -22.33
N ASN A 54 -0.13 10.41 -22.74
CA ASN A 54 -0.91 11.34 -21.94
C ASN A 54 -2.29 10.77 -21.59
N SER A 55 -2.93 10.04 -22.51
CA SER A 55 -4.19 9.36 -22.27
C SER A 55 -4.07 8.27 -21.21
N VAL A 56 -2.99 7.47 -21.23
CA VAL A 56 -2.74 6.44 -20.21
C VAL A 56 -2.41 7.07 -18.86
N MET A 57 -1.53 8.07 -18.84
CA MET A 57 -1.12 8.75 -17.60
C MET A 57 -2.28 9.53 -16.97
N GLY A 58 -3.11 10.20 -17.76
CA GLY A 58 -4.32 10.87 -17.28
C GLY A 58 -5.35 9.91 -16.64
N ASN A 59 -5.25 8.63 -16.93
CA ASN A 59 -6.09 7.59 -16.33
C ASN A 59 -5.42 6.79 -15.20
N ALA A 60 -4.24 7.20 -14.71
CA ALA A 60 -3.45 6.45 -13.72
C ALA A 60 -4.27 6.06 -12.48
N THR A 61 -5.07 6.98 -11.93
CA THR A 61 -5.95 6.72 -10.79
C THR A 61 -7.02 5.66 -11.09
N VAL A 62 -7.63 5.72 -12.27
CA VAL A 62 -8.65 4.76 -12.70
C VAL A 62 -8.01 3.38 -12.89
N ILE A 63 -6.81 3.34 -13.50
CA ILE A 63 -6.03 2.12 -13.67
C ILE A 63 -5.72 1.49 -12.32
N ALA A 64 -5.20 2.27 -11.37
CA ALA A 64 -4.88 1.79 -10.03
C ALA A 64 -6.12 1.26 -9.30
N LEU A 65 -7.23 1.98 -9.34
CA LEU A 65 -8.50 1.54 -8.72
C LEU A 65 -9.00 0.23 -9.35
N ALA A 66 -9.12 0.20 -10.67
CA ALA A 66 -9.63 -0.96 -11.39
C ALA A 66 -8.75 -2.20 -11.19
N ALA A 67 -7.43 -2.04 -11.17
CA ALA A 67 -6.47 -3.12 -10.95
C ALA A 67 -6.56 -3.68 -9.52
N ASN A 68 -6.71 -2.82 -8.52
CA ASN A 68 -6.92 -3.27 -7.14
C ASN A 68 -8.28 -3.97 -6.96
N VAL A 69 -9.36 -3.43 -7.56
CA VAL A 69 -10.67 -4.09 -7.55
C VAL A 69 -10.60 -5.44 -8.26
N LEU A 70 -9.94 -5.52 -9.41
CA LEU A 70 -9.73 -6.79 -10.13
C LEU A 70 -8.96 -7.79 -9.25
N THR A 71 -7.90 -7.35 -8.59
CA THR A 71 -7.14 -8.20 -7.65
C THR A 71 -8.06 -8.78 -6.56
N LEU A 72 -8.90 -7.93 -5.95
CA LEU A 72 -9.83 -8.37 -4.91
C LEU A 72 -10.85 -9.39 -5.45
N VAL A 73 -11.44 -9.12 -6.61
CA VAL A 73 -12.40 -10.03 -7.27
C VAL A 73 -11.75 -11.38 -7.57
N VAL A 74 -10.55 -11.37 -8.15
CA VAL A 74 -9.80 -12.60 -8.46
C VAL A 74 -9.47 -13.37 -7.19
N LEU A 75 -9.10 -12.71 -6.10
CA LEU A 75 -8.87 -13.38 -4.81
C LEU A 75 -10.15 -14.01 -4.26
N ILE A 76 -11.27 -13.28 -4.27
CA ILE A 76 -12.56 -13.80 -3.82
C ILE A 76 -12.94 -15.05 -4.61
N VAL A 77 -12.89 -14.98 -5.95
CA VAL A 77 -13.19 -16.12 -6.83
C VAL A 77 -12.23 -17.28 -6.58
N PHE A 78 -10.93 -17.00 -6.46
CA PHE A 78 -9.90 -18.02 -6.18
C PHE A 78 -10.19 -18.79 -4.88
N PHE A 79 -10.56 -18.10 -3.80
CA PHE A 79 -10.87 -18.76 -2.53
C PHE A 79 -12.23 -19.46 -2.58
N ALA A 80 -13.23 -18.88 -3.24
CA ALA A 80 -14.55 -19.50 -3.44
C ALA A 80 -14.45 -20.83 -4.19
N VAL A 81 -13.72 -20.85 -5.33
CA VAL A 81 -13.48 -22.09 -6.11
C VAL A 81 -12.74 -23.14 -5.28
N ARG A 82 -11.84 -22.73 -4.40
CA ARG A 82 -11.12 -23.65 -3.50
C ARG A 82 -11.91 -24.01 -2.24
N LYS A 83 -13.14 -23.55 -2.09
CA LYS A 83 -13.99 -23.77 -0.91
C LYS A 83 -13.27 -23.37 0.39
N LYS A 84 -12.59 -22.23 0.37
CA LYS A 84 -11.86 -21.67 1.52
C LYS A 84 -12.42 -20.30 1.85
N ASP A 85 -12.51 -20.02 3.14
CA ASP A 85 -12.87 -18.69 3.60
C ASP A 85 -11.67 -17.74 3.49
N MET A 86 -11.80 -16.74 2.61
CA MET A 86 -10.77 -15.73 2.39
C MET A 86 -10.48 -14.91 3.65
N LEU A 87 -11.50 -14.54 4.41
CA LEU A 87 -11.35 -13.71 5.61
C LEU A 87 -10.51 -14.41 6.67
N THR A 88 -10.71 -15.71 6.86
CA THR A 88 -9.87 -16.54 7.72
C THR A 88 -8.44 -16.64 7.20
N GLU A 89 -8.25 -16.83 5.90
CA GLU A 89 -6.92 -16.98 5.28
C GLU A 89 -6.06 -15.71 5.37
N ILE A 90 -6.68 -14.53 5.36
CA ILE A 90 -5.99 -13.24 5.55
C ILE A 90 -5.96 -12.76 7.01
N SER A 91 -6.51 -13.54 7.95
CA SER A 91 -6.62 -13.15 9.37
C SER A 91 -7.46 -11.89 9.59
N ALA A 92 -8.63 -11.80 8.95
CA ALA A 92 -9.59 -10.71 9.09
C ALA A 92 -10.37 -10.83 10.42
N LYS A 93 -9.66 -10.67 11.53
CA LYS A 93 -10.21 -10.75 12.89
C LYS A 93 -10.63 -9.35 13.34
N PRO A 94 -11.90 -9.12 13.72
CA PRO A 94 -12.33 -7.84 14.25
C PRO A 94 -11.57 -7.51 15.54
N LEU A 95 -11.30 -6.22 15.72
CA LEU A 95 -10.68 -5.69 16.94
C LEU A 95 -11.75 -5.01 17.82
N PRO A 96 -11.50 -4.85 19.12
CA PRO A 96 -12.31 -3.98 19.96
C PRO A 96 -12.41 -2.58 19.35
N ALA A 97 -13.60 -2.00 19.29
CA ALA A 97 -13.85 -0.70 18.64
C ALA A 97 -12.91 0.42 19.14
N MET A 98 -12.59 0.42 20.42
CA MET A 98 -11.68 1.40 21.03
C MET A 98 -10.22 1.30 20.53
N ALA A 99 -9.83 0.19 19.88
CA ALA A 99 -8.47 0.04 19.35
C ALA A 99 -8.26 0.76 18.02
N TYR A 100 -9.32 1.01 17.25
CA TYR A 100 -9.19 1.61 15.91
C TYR A 100 -8.68 3.04 15.93
N MET A 101 -9.19 3.88 16.84
CA MET A 101 -8.75 5.28 16.96
C MET A 101 -7.25 5.43 17.25
N PRO A 102 -6.67 4.79 18.30
CA PRO A 102 -5.24 4.93 18.56
C PRO A 102 -4.37 4.25 17.47
N LEU A 103 -4.85 3.20 16.77
CA LEU A 103 -4.17 2.65 15.60
C LEU A 103 -4.15 3.65 14.44
N SER A 104 -5.26 4.35 14.21
CA SER A 104 -5.33 5.41 13.20
C SER A 104 -4.33 6.54 13.50
N ILE A 105 -4.26 6.99 14.77
CA ILE A 105 -3.26 7.98 15.20
C ILE A 105 -1.85 7.47 14.97
N CYS A 106 -1.56 6.19 15.24
CA CYS A 106 -0.24 5.61 14.95
C CYS A 106 0.11 5.68 13.45
N GLY A 107 -0.84 5.38 12.57
CA GLY A 107 -0.66 5.50 11.12
C GLY A 107 -0.34 6.94 10.69
N MET A 108 -1.10 7.90 11.20
CA MET A 108 -0.85 9.33 10.95
C MET A 108 0.52 9.79 11.46
N CYS A 109 0.89 9.39 12.70
CA CYS A 109 2.20 9.70 13.26
C CYS A 109 3.35 9.15 12.43
N LEU A 110 3.23 7.92 11.95
CA LEU A 110 4.24 7.30 11.09
C LEU A 110 4.39 8.06 9.77
N ALA A 111 3.29 8.50 9.15
CA ALA A 111 3.35 9.30 7.93
C ALA A 111 4.12 10.60 8.13
N VAL A 112 3.78 11.34 9.18
CA VAL A 112 4.46 12.61 9.53
C VAL A 112 5.96 12.38 9.78
N ILE A 113 6.30 11.39 10.59
CA ILE A 113 7.70 11.08 10.93
C ILE A 113 8.48 10.69 9.66
N VAL A 114 7.92 9.83 8.82
CA VAL A 114 8.59 9.39 7.57
C VAL A 114 8.79 10.57 6.64
N THR A 115 7.77 11.40 6.40
CA THR A 115 7.88 12.55 5.49
C THR A 115 8.95 13.54 5.97
N ILE A 116 8.92 13.93 7.25
CA ILE A 116 9.91 14.87 7.80
C ILE A 116 11.33 14.25 7.80
N VAL A 117 11.47 12.97 8.18
CA VAL A 117 12.79 12.31 8.12
C VAL A 117 13.31 12.28 6.70
N LEU A 118 12.49 11.96 5.70
CA LEU A 118 12.92 11.98 4.29
C LEU A 118 13.35 13.38 3.85
N SER A 119 12.65 14.45 4.24
CA SER A 119 13.01 15.83 3.89
C SER A 119 14.34 16.29 4.51
N LEU A 120 14.78 15.66 5.59
CA LEU A 120 16.06 15.95 6.24
C LEU A 120 17.24 15.14 5.71
N LEU A 121 16.99 14.13 4.88
CA LEU A 121 18.06 13.32 4.30
C LEU A 121 18.66 14.03 3.08
N PRO A 122 19.98 13.86 2.83
CA PRO A 122 20.66 14.44 1.67
C PRO A 122 20.33 13.63 0.39
N ILE A 123 19.07 13.63 0.01
CA ILE A 123 18.59 12.94 -1.19
C ILE A 123 18.83 13.85 -2.40
N PRO A 124 19.46 13.32 -3.49
CA PRO A 124 19.69 14.11 -4.70
C PRO A 124 18.39 14.69 -5.28
N GLU A 125 18.47 15.93 -5.77
CA GLU A 125 17.33 16.63 -6.38
C GLU A 125 16.67 15.83 -7.51
N SER A 126 17.47 15.13 -8.33
CA SER A 126 16.95 14.27 -9.40
C SER A 126 16.05 13.13 -8.90
N VAL A 127 16.29 12.62 -7.68
CA VAL A 127 15.45 11.58 -7.06
C VAL A 127 14.16 12.17 -6.54
N TRP A 128 14.21 13.42 -6.02
CA TRP A 128 13.01 14.15 -5.61
C TRP A 128 12.11 14.50 -6.79
N GLN A 129 12.70 14.94 -7.91
CA GLN A 129 11.95 15.21 -9.15
C GLN A 129 11.27 13.95 -9.69
N GLU A 130 12.01 12.82 -9.79
CA GLU A 130 11.46 11.53 -10.18
C GLU A 130 10.29 11.10 -9.26
N TYR A 131 10.40 11.37 -7.96
CA TYR A 131 9.34 11.08 -6.98
C TYR A 131 8.13 11.99 -7.19
N ALA A 132 8.35 13.30 -7.34
CA ALA A 132 7.29 14.28 -7.54
C ALA A 132 6.49 14.01 -8.83
N GLU A 133 7.18 13.70 -9.94
CA GLU A 133 6.54 13.31 -11.20
C GLU A 133 5.68 12.05 -11.03
N SER A 134 6.21 11.03 -10.34
CA SER A 134 5.48 9.78 -10.12
C SER A 134 4.29 9.95 -9.19
N SER A 135 4.40 10.78 -8.15
CA SER A 135 3.31 11.02 -7.20
C SER A 135 2.20 11.87 -7.81
N SER A 136 2.55 12.87 -8.62
CA SER A 136 1.57 13.75 -9.27
C SER A 136 0.58 12.99 -10.17
N LEU A 137 0.99 11.86 -10.75
CA LEU A 137 0.12 10.98 -11.54
C LEU A 137 -1.00 10.34 -10.70
N LEU A 138 -0.77 10.17 -9.39
CA LEU A 138 -1.74 9.59 -8.44
C LEU A 138 -2.45 10.65 -7.60
N GLU A 139 -1.95 11.89 -7.60
CA GLU A 139 -2.53 13.03 -6.90
C GLU A 139 -3.72 13.66 -7.64
N ALA A 140 -4.38 12.90 -8.53
CA ALA A 140 -5.63 13.35 -9.13
C ALA A 140 -6.55 13.84 -8.01
N THR A 141 -6.92 15.12 -8.06
CA THR A 141 -7.77 15.76 -7.07
C THR A 141 -9.18 15.19 -7.13
N GLY A 142 -9.73 14.78 -6.00
CA GLY A 142 -11.11 14.37 -5.91
C GLY A 142 -11.36 13.06 -5.15
N ALA A 143 -12.62 12.77 -4.92
CA ALA A 143 -13.07 11.62 -4.13
C ALA A 143 -12.58 10.27 -4.69
N LEU A 144 -12.43 10.15 -6.02
CA LEU A 144 -11.98 8.92 -6.67
C LEU A 144 -10.51 8.62 -6.35
N ALA A 145 -9.64 9.64 -6.33
CA ALA A 145 -8.23 9.48 -5.99
C ALA A 145 -8.07 9.06 -4.52
N ILE A 146 -8.77 9.73 -3.61
CA ILE A 146 -8.80 9.35 -2.18
C ILE A 146 -9.30 7.92 -2.02
N LEU A 147 -10.42 7.56 -2.65
CA LEU A 147 -10.95 6.20 -2.59
C LEU A 147 -9.92 5.17 -3.10
N SER A 148 -9.25 5.44 -4.22
CA SER A 148 -8.28 4.55 -4.82
C SER A 148 -7.02 4.38 -3.96
N THR A 149 -6.35 5.49 -3.62
CA THR A 149 -5.01 5.48 -3.01
C THR A 149 -5.04 5.37 -1.49
N VAL A 150 -6.06 5.94 -0.84
CA VAL A 150 -6.17 5.93 0.63
C VAL A 150 -6.93 4.72 1.15
N VAL A 151 -7.94 4.22 0.42
CA VAL A 151 -8.81 3.18 0.97
C VAL A 151 -8.60 1.83 0.27
N ILE A 152 -8.83 1.78 -1.05
CA ILE A 152 -8.87 0.50 -1.76
C ILE A 152 -7.48 -0.12 -1.89
N ALA A 153 -6.46 0.66 -2.27
CA ALA A 153 -5.09 0.14 -2.39
C ALA A 153 -4.59 -0.44 -1.06
N PRO A 154 -4.61 0.26 0.09
CA PRO A 154 -4.22 -0.32 1.37
C PRO A 154 -4.98 -1.60 1.75
N ILE A 155 -6.29 -1.67 1.50
CA ILE A 155 -7.08 -2.87 1.80
C ILE A 155 -6.56 -4.07 1.02
N VAL A 156 -6.35 -3.90 -0.29
CA VAL A 156 -5.89 -4.97 -1.18
C VAL A 156 -4.44 -5.34 -0.87
N GLU A 157 -3.58 -4.35 -0.69
CA GLU A 157 -2.17 -4.55 -0.38
C GLU A 157 -1.97 -5.29 0.95
N GLU A 158 -2.68 -4.90 2.00
CA GLU A 158 -2.59 -5.62 3.28
C GLU A 158 -3.11 -7.04 3.16
N ALA A 159 -4.24 -7.26 2.47
CA ALA A 159 -4.76 -8.60 2.23
C ALA A 159 -3.75 -9.48 1.49
N VAL A 160 -3.12 -8.97 0.43
CA VAL A 160 -2.13 -9.71 -0.37
C VAL A 160 -0.84 -9.88 0.42
N PHE A 161 -0.20 -8.80 0.86
CA PHE A 161 1.18 -8.84 1.35
C PHE A 161 1.26 -9.36 2.78
N ARG A 162 0.41 -8.92 3.71
CA ARG A 162 0.45 -9.39 5.11
C ARG A 162 -0.43 -10.60 5.30
N GLY A 163 -1.65 -10.57 4.78
CA GLY A 163 -2.61 -11.66 4.90
C GLY A 163 -2.15 -12.94 4.19
N LEU A 164 -1.68 -12.84 2.96
CA LEU A 164 -1.37 -14.02 2.14
C LEU A 164 0.14 -14.27 2.00
N VAL A 165 0.92 -13.33 1.48
CA VAL A 165 2.35 -13.54 1.18
C VAL A 165 3.14 -13.79 2.47
N TYR A 166 3.11 -12.85 3.41
CA TYR A 166 3.86 -12.96 4.66
C TYR A 166 3.46 -14.22 5.45
N THR A 167 2.17 -14.48 5.59
CA THR A 167 1.69 -15.67 6.32
C THR A 167 2.15 -16.98 5.70
N ARG A 168 2.42 -17.03 4.40
CA ARG A 168 2.98 -18.21 3.72
C ARG A 168 4.50 -18.28 3.89
N LEU A 169 5.20 -17.15 3.76
CA LEU A 169 6.66 -17.10 3.94
C LEU A 169 7.07 -17.51 5.36
N LYS A 170 6.39 -17.02 6.40
CA LYS A 170 6.72 -17.36 7.80
C LYS A 170 6.47 -18.84 8.17
N ARG A 171 5.76 -19.62 7.33
CA ARG A 171 5.66 -21.07 7.45
C ARG A 171 6.86 -21.81 6.86
N ALA A 172 7.64 -21.12 6.01
CA ALA A 172 8.76 -21.70 5.30
C ALA A 172 10.12 -21.28 5.89
N MET A 173 10.17 -20.17 6.62
CA MET A 173 11.40 -19.57 7.11
C MET A 173 11.17 -18.78 8.41
N PRO A 174 12.25 -18.39 9.13
CA PRO A 174 12.15 -17.53 10.31
C PRO A 174 11.38 -16.25 10.00
N LYS A 175 10.52 -15.82 10.93
CA LYS A 175 9.58 -14.71 10.73
C LYS A 175 10.26 -13.41 10.28
N TRP A 176 11.45 -13.09 10.80
CA TRP A 176 12.18 -11.88 10.43
C TRP A 176 12.64 -11.90 8.98
N ILE A 177 13.06 -13.09 8.45
CA ILE A 177 13.40 -13.25 7.03
C ILE A 177 12.14 -13.07 6.17
N ALA A 178 11.02 -13.66 6.60
CA ALA A 178 9.75 -13.51 5.91
C ALA A 178 9.28 -12.04 5.87
N MET A 179 9.49 -11.28 6.96
CA MET A 179 9.21 -9.83 7.01
C MET A 179 10.06 -9.07 6.00
N VAL A 180 11.38 -9.30 5.98
CA VAL A 180 12.30 -8.62 5.05
C VAL A 180 11.95 -8.94 3.61
N LEU A 181 11.75 -10.20 3.27
CA LEU A 181 11.43 -10.60 1.90
C LEU A 181 10.09 -10.03 1.42
N GLN A 182 9.05 -10.10 2.26
CA GLN A 182 7.75 -9.52 1.93
C GLN A 182 7.85 -8.01 1.76
N ALA A 183 8.54 -7.31 2.67
CA ALA A 183 8.72 -5.87 2.61
C ALA A 183 9.56 -5.44 1.39
N ALA A 184 10.58 -6.23 1.02
CA ALA A 184 11.37 -5.98 -0.17
C ALA A 184 10.53 -6.09 -1.45
N VAL A 185 9.72 -7.14 -1.58
CA VAL A 185 8.81 -7.29 -2.73
C VAL A 185 7.79 -6.15 -2.74
N PHE A 186 7.20 -5.82 -1.60
CA PHE A 186 6.24 -4.72 -1.45
C PHE A 186 6.85 -3.38 -1.89
N GLY A 187 8.05 -3.06 -1.40
CA GLY A 187 8.76 -1.84 -1.78
C GLY A 187 9.09 -1.79 -3.28
N LEU A 188 9.66 -2.87 -3.83
CA LEU A 188 10.03 -2.93 -5.24
C LEU A 188 8.85 -2.73 -6.20
N LEU A 189 7.66 -3.17 -5.82
CA LEU A 189 6.44 -3.00 -6.64
C LEU A 189 5.93 -1.56 -6.70
N HIS A 190 6.47 -0.65 -5.89
CA HIS A 190 6.19 0.79 -6.01
C HIS A 190 6.97 1.47 -7.14
N GLY A 191 7.97 0.80 -7.74
CA GLY A 191 8.66 1.20 -8.97
C GLY A 191 9.67 2.33 -8.79
N GLN A 192 9.29 3.48 -8.23
CA GLN A 192 10.15 4.64 -8.04
C GLN A 192 11.08 4.44 -6.81
N LYS A 193 12.35 4.84 -6.91
CA LYS A 193 13.41 4.50 -5.94
C LYS A 193 13.12 4.95 -4.51
N LEU A 194 12.74 6.23 -4.35
CA LEU A 194 12.44 6.78 -3.03
C LEU A 194 11.19 6.15 -2.44
N TRP A 195 10.17 5.97 -3.28
CA TRP A 195 8.92 5.30 -2.90
C TRP A 195 9.18 3.86 -2.46
N ALA A 196 9.95 3.10 -3.26
CA ALA A 196 10.35 1.74 -2.92
C ALA A 196 11.10 1.65 -1.57
N ALA A 197 11.99 2.60 -1.31
CA ALA A 197 12.78 2.63 -0.08
C ALA A 197 11.91 2.84 1.17
N TYR A 198 11.05 3.87 1.18
CA TYR A 198 10.20 4.07 2.36
C TYR A 198 9.08 3.04 2.45
N ALA A 199 8.52 2.55 1.31
CA ALA A 199 7.55 1.47 1.31
C ALA A 199 8.14 0.16 1.88
N PHE A 200 9.42 -0.12 1.66
CA PHE A 200 10.11 -1.22 2.34
C PHE A 200 10.07 -1.05 3.87
N VAL A 201 10.42 0.15 4.38
CA VAL A 201 10.42 0.43 5.83
C VAL A 201 9.01 0.30 6.41
N ILE A 202 8.01 0.91 5.77
CA ILE A 202 6.59 0.79 6.17
C ILE A 202 6.14 -0.67 6.06
N GLY A 203 6.60 -1.38 5.04
CA GLY A 203 6.38 -2.81 4.85
C GLY A 203 6.80 -3.65 6.05
N MET A 204 7.97 -3.36 6.59
CA MET A 204 8.49 -4.01 7.81
C MET A 204 7.66 -3.65 9.04
N LEU A 205 7.34 -2.36 9.25
CA LEU A 205 6.55 -1.89 10.39
C LEU A 205 5.15 -2.50 10.39
N LEU A 206 4.48 -2.56 9.24
CA LEU A 206 3.17 -3.19 9.11
C LEU A 206 3.23 -4.71 9.37
N CYS A 207 4.33 -5.41 9.04
CA CYS A 207 4.49 -6.79 9.48
C CYS A 207 4.60 -6.92 11.02
N ILE A 208 5.26 -5.96 11.69
CA ILE A 208 5.33 -5.92 13.16
C ILE A 208 3.93 -5.67 13.75
N VAL A 209 3.14 -4.79 13.16
CA VAL A 209 1.75 -4.54 13.55
C VAL A 209 0.93 -5.83 13.42
N PHE A 210 1.02 -6.51 12.28
CA PHE A 210 0.31 -7.77 12.03
C PHE A 210 0.69 -8.86 13.04
N GLU A 211 1.97 -9.03 13.34
CA GLU A 211 2.42 -10.02 14.34
C GLU A 211 1.96 -9.67 15.77
N SER A 212 1.90 -8.38 16.09
CA SER A 212 1.55 -7.92 17.43
C SER A 212 0.06 -7.96 17.72
N THR A 213 -0.77 -7.76 16.69
CA THR A 213 -2.24 -7.67 16.80
C THR A 213 -2.95 -8.96 16.37
N GLY A 214 -2.35 -9.72 15.47
CA GLY A 214 -2.95 -10.92 14.85
C GLY A 214 -4.15 -10.61 13.95
N SER A 215 -4.35 -9.33 13.55
CA SER A 215 -5.49 -8.88 12.76
C SER A 215 -5.05 -8.02 11.58
N ILE A 216 -5.55 -8.37 10.38
CA ILE A 216 -5.32 -7.56 9.19
C ILE A 216 -6.00 -6.19 9.26
N PHE A 217 -7.09 -6.06 10.02
CA PHE A 217 -7.80 -4.79 10.18
C PHE A 217 -6.96 -3.74 10.91
N ALA A 218 -6.07 -4.14 11.85
CA ALA A 218 -5.11 -3.20 12.45
C ALA A 218 -4.21 -2.57 11.38
N ASN A 219 -3.71 -3.41 10.48
CA ASN A 219 -2.86 -2.99 9.38
C ASN A 219 -3.61 -2.07 8.41
N MET A 220 -4.80 -2.48 7.97
CA MET A 220 -5.63 -1.68 7.06
C MET A 220 -5.88 -0.28 7.62
N VAL A 221 -6.27 -0.17 8.89
CA VAL A 221 -6.53 1.13 9.54
C VAL A 221 -5.27 1.97 9.61
N MET A 222 -4.14 1.40 10.03
CA MET A 222 -2.87 2.14 10.10
C MET A 222 -2.40 2.59 8.71
N HIS A 223 -2.50 1.73 7.71
CA HIS A 223 -2.07 2.02 6.34
C HIS A 223 -2.98 3.08 5.68
N ILE A 224 -4.30 2.97 5.82
CA ILE A 224 -5.27 3.99 5.39
C ILE A 224 -4.94 5.34 6.02
N SER A 225 -4.71 5.38 7.32
CA SER A 225 -4.41 6.62 8.05
C SER A 225 -3.04 7.18 7.67
N PHE A 226 -2.06 6.32 7.37
CA PHE A 226 -0.75 6.70 6.84
C PHE A 226 -0.90 7.39 5.48
N ASN A 227 -1.61 6.77 4.53
CA ASN A 227 -1.80 7.32 3.19
C ASN A 227 -2.65 8.61 3.21
N LEU A 228 -3.68 8.69 4.07
CA LEU A 228 -4.48 9.90 4.23
C LEU A 228 -3.64 11.07 4.75
N MET A 229 -2.82 10.84 5.77
CA MET A 229 -1.99 11.88 6.37
C MET A 229 -0.87 12.32 5.44
N GLY A 230 -0.11 11.36 4.89
CA GLY A 230 1.06 11.65 4.05
C GLY A 230 0.70 12.15 2.66
N GLY A 231 -0.35 11.59 2.04
CA GLY A 231 -0.73 11.94 0.67
C GLY A 231 -1.63 13.18 0.55
N TYR A 232 -2.35 13.55 1.62
CA TYR A 232 -3.35 14.61 1.50
C TYR A 232 -3.28 15.66 2.61
N ILE A 233 -3.24 15.26 3.89
CA ILE A 233 -3.37 16.23 4.99
C ILE A 233 -2.08 17.02 5.19
N LEU A 234 -0.93 16.36 5.18
CA LEU A 234 0.34 17.01 5.50
C LEU A 234 0.70 18.11 4.49
N GLY A 235 0.41 17.90 3.20
CA GLY A 235 0.62 18.92 2.15
C GLY A 235 -0.29 20.16 2.26
N MET A 236 -1.34 20.12 3.09
CA MET A 236 -2.21 21.29 3.36
C MET A 236 -1.70 22.16 4.50
N LEU A 237 -0.70 21.70 5.27
CA LEU A 237 -0.16 22.41 6.40
C LEU A 237 0.98 23.33 5.95
N ASN A 238 1.08 24.50 6.61
CA ASN A 238 2.28 25.32 6.50
C ASN A 238 3.43 24.73 7.35
N ASP A 239 4.64 25.19 7.15
CA ASP A 239 5.86 24.66 7.81
C ASP A 239 5.77 24.69 9.33
N GLU A 240 5.18 25.75 9.90
CA GLU A 240 5.02 25.89 11.34
C GLU A 240 4.05 24.83 11.90
N ALA A 241 2.89 24.65 11.27
CA ALA A 241 1.91 23.64 11.66
C ALA A 241 2.49 22.22 11.46
N ALA A 242 3.22 21.96 10.37
CA ALA A 242 3.88 20.69 10.12
C ALA A 242 4.88 20.34 11.23
N MET A 243 5.64 21.33 11.75
CA MET A 243 6.57 21.13 12.86
C MET A 243 5.85 20.78 14.16
N TYR A 244 4.74 21.46 14.51
CA TYR A 244 3.94 21.09 15.69
C TYR A 244 3.36 19.67 15.57
N VAL A 245 2.86 19.33 14.40
CA VAL A 245 2.33 17.99 14.14
C VAL A 245 3.44 16.92 14.22
N PHE A 246 4.66 17.23 13.78
CA PHE A 246 5.82 16.35 13.93
C PHE A 246 6.18 16.10 15.40
N VAL A 247 6.27 17.14 16.21
CA VAL A 247 6.53 16.99 17.64
C VAL A 247 5.43 16.16 18.30
N ALA A 248 4.16 16.45 17.99
CA ALA A 248 3.03 15.67 18.49
C ALA A 248 3.12 14.19 18.04
N ALA A 249 3.51 13.91 16.80
CA ALA A 249 3.64 12.57 16.29
C ALA A 249 4.72 11.74 17.04
N ILE A 250 5.86 12.37 17.37
CA ILE A 250 6.91 11.73 18.18
C ILE A 250 6.38 11.39 19.58
N LEU A 251 5.65 12.32 20.20
CA LEU A 251 5.13 12.15 21.57
C LEU A 251 3.97 11.12 21.63
N LEU A 252 3.14 11.03 20.60
CA LEU A 252 1.93 10.21 20.59
C LEU A 252 2.14 8.78 20.08
N LEU A 253 3.12 8.53 19.21
CA LEU A 253 3.27 7.23 18.56
C LEU A 253 3.37 6.08 19.56
N ILE A 254 4.30 6.16 20.51
CA ILE A 254 4.53 5.09 21.48
C ILE A 254 3.36 4.91 22.46
N PRO A 255 2.81 5.98 23.09
CA PRO A 255 1.63 5.86 23.93
C PRO A 255 0.41 5.25 23.22
N CYS A 256 0.07 5.74 22.03
CA CYS A 256 -1.05 5.20 21.24
C CYS A 256 -0.85 3.74 20.85
N TRP A 257 0.37 3.36 20.43
CA TRP A 257 0.70 1.97 20.14
C TRP A 257 0.52 1.06 21.36
N ARG A 258 1.09 1.46 22.51
CA ARG A 258 0.96 0.70 23.75
C ARG A 258 -0.49 0.57 24.20
N TYR A 259 -1.26 1.65 24.08
CA TYR A 259 -2.67 1.65 24.45
C TYR A 259 -3.49 0.72 23.54
N SER A 260 -3.25 0.77 22.22
CA SER A 260 -3.86 -0.16 21.27
C SER A 260 -3.61 -1.62 21.63
N LEU A 261 -2.36 -1.97 21.93
CA LEU A 261 -2.01 -3.34 22.30
C LEU A 261 -2.67 -3.79 23.61
N ARG A 262 -2.79 -2.93 24.61
CA ARG A 262 -3.51 -3.23 25.85
C ARG A 262 -4.97 -3.56 25.59
N ILE A 263 -5.66 -2.73 24.81
CA ILE A 263 -7.05 -2.97 24.43
C ILE A 263 -7.21 -4.29 23.67
N ILE A 264 -6.35 -4.55 22.69
CA ILE A 264 -6.42 -5.75 21.84
C ILE A 264 -6.16 -7.03 22.66
N LYS A 265 -5.24 -6.98 23.62
CA LYS A 265 -4.90 -8.12 24.49
C LYS A 265 -5.86 -8.30 25.66
N GLY A 266 -6.79 -7.38 25.86
CA GLY A 266 -7.73 -7.42 26.98
C GLY A 266 -7.10 -7.13 28.34
N ASP A 267 -5.90 -6.53 28.37
CA ASP A 267 -5.25 -6.11 29.62
C ASP A 267 -6.03 -4.92 30.18
N LYS A 268 -6.79 -5.16 31.26
CA LYS A 268 -7.44 -4.09 32.02
C LYS A 268 -6.36 -3.13 32.50
N ALA A 269 -6.59 -1.84 32.28
CA ALA A 269 -5.75 -0.80 32.86
C ALA A 269 -5.70 -1.01 34.39
N LYS A 270 -4.52 -1.33 34.92
CA LYS A 270 -4.22 -1.23 36.34
C LYS A 270 -3.89 0.21 36.65
#